data_41577a477d91f218c82c9cc7dcd0a746
#
_entry.id   41577a477d91f218c82c9cc7dcd0a746
#
_cell.length_a   1.000
_cell.length_b   1.000
_cell.length_c   1.000
_cell.angle_alpha   90.00
_cell.angle_beta   90.00
_cell.angle_gamma   90.00
#
_symmetry.space_group_name_H-M   'P 1'
#
loop_
_entity.id
_entity.type
_entity.pdbx_description
1 polymer ?
#
loop_
_entity_poly.entity_id
_entity_poly.type
_entity_poly.pdbx_seq_one_letter_code
_entity_poly.pdbx_strand_id
1 'polypeptide(L)'
;MEAIQFLREKYKITPPDQSMYDAVKANWDGVAKPLDGLGWFEHVTSQIGAIEDSTNVCISKRAVIVMCADNGIVKEGISQSGQEVTLAVAQSMGRHESSVCRMASASHTDVIPVDIGIAASCKIDGVLDEKIACGTRNFAKEPAMTEKETLDAIDTGVRLVKQCKEKGYQILATGEMGIGNTTTSSAVTAALLHRLASETAGRGAGLNDKGLSRKKQVIQEAIDRYDLYKADAFTVLQTVGGFDIAGLTGVFIGGAMYHVPIVLDGLISGAAALLAKRIIPGTEHFMIASHLGKEPAAKAILKEIGIKPVIHGDLALGEGTGAVMVFSLLDLAMSVYNGHTDFSRLEMAPYERLS
;
A
#
# COMPACT_ATOMS: atom_id res chain seq x y z
N MET A 1 15.17 14.56 -11.38
CA MET A 1 16.32 14.34 -10.46
C MET A 1 16.29 15.26 -9.25
N GLU A 2 16.00 16.55 -9.41
CA GLU A 2 15.95 17.52 -8.30
C GLU A 2 14.88 17.16 -7.25
N ALA A 3 13.67 16.81 -7.67
CA ALA A 3 12.59 16.44 -6.75
C ALA A 3 12.90 15.18 -5.90
N ILE A 4 13.54 14.16 -6.48
CA ILE A 4 13.97 12.97 -5.71
C ILE A 4 15.04 13.34 -4.69
N GLN A 5 16.01 14.17 -5.08
CA GLN A 5 17.04 14.63 -4.17
C GLN A 5 16.42 15.43 -3.01
N PHE A 6 15.51 16.33 -3.30
CA PHE A 6 14.74 17.07 -2.29
C PHE A 6 14.00 16.14 -1.32
N LEU A 7 13.30 15.12 -1.84
CA LEU A 7 12.57 14.16 -1.01
C LEU A 7 13.51 13.34 -0.11
N ARG A 8 14.68 12.91 -0.64
CA ARG A 8 15.69 12.18 0.13
C ARG A 8 16.36 13.02 1.22
N GLU A 9 16.52 14.31 0.99
CA GLU A 9 17.04 15.24 2.00
C GLU A 9 15.99 15.54 3.07
N LYS A 10 14.73 15.68 2.67
CA LYS A 10 13.60 15.97 3.56
C LYS A 10 13.22 14.75 4.42
N TYR A 11 13.20 13.57 3.83
CA TYR A 11 12.71 12.34 4.45
C TYR A 11 13.85 11.34 4.66
N LYS A 12 14.59 11.54 5.75
CA LYS A 12 15.67 10.62 6.16
C LYS A 12 15.06 9.45 6.91
N ILE A 13 15.41 8.24 6.50
CA ILE A 13 14.96 7.01 7.15
C ILE A 13 16.13 6.30 7.81
N THR A 14 15.84 5.64 8.92
CA THR A 14 16.77 4.74 9.63
C THR A 14 16.23 3.33 9.48
N PRO A 15 17.02 2.35 9.04
CA PRO A 15 16.55 0.98 8.90
C PRO A 15 16.09 0.39 10.24
N PRO A 16 15.16 -0.59 10.24
CA PRO A 16 14.77 -1.32 11.44
C PRO A 16 15.98 -2.02 12.10
N ASP A 17 15.94 -2.19 13.43
CA ASP A 17 17.03 -2.82 14.18
C ASP A 17 17.05 -4.34 13.96
N GLN A 18 18.13 -4.83 13.33
CA GLN A 18 18.32 -6.27 13.08
C GLN A 18 18.47 -7.06 14.39
N SER A 19 19.07 -6.48 15.43
CA SER A 19 19.23 -7.17 16.72
C SER A 19 17.89 -7.39 17.40
N MET A 20 16.95 -6.46 17.21
CA MET A 20 15.58 -6.61 17.71
C MET A 20 14.79 -7.65 16.90
N TYR A 21 14.98 -7.71 15.58
CA TYR A 21 14.43 -8.80 14.77
C TYR A 21 14.88 -10.17 15.30
N ASP A 22 16.19 -10.32 15.55
CA ASP A 22 16.78 -11.56 16.05
C ASP A 22 16.27 -11.90 17.47
N ALA A 23 16.07 -10.91 18.32
CA ALA A 23 15.51 -11.11 19.67
C ALA A 23 14.05 -11.59 19.62
N VAL A 24 13.20 -11.01 18.76
CA VAL A 24 11.82 -11.48 18.57
C VAL A 24 11.81 -12.88 17.98
N LYS A 25 12.73 -13.18 17.07
CA LYS A 25 12.88 -14.52 16.49
C LYS A 25 13.31 -15.55 17.55
N ALA A 26 14.22 -15.19 18.43
CA ALA A 26 14.62 -16.03 19.56
C ALA A 26 13.45 -16.29 20.53
N ASN A 27 12.59 -15.30 20.78
CA ASN A 27 11.36 -15.52 21.57
C ASN A 27 10.43 -16.54 20.91
N TRP A 28 10.27 -16.49 19.57
CA TRP A 28 9.53 -17.52 18.83
C TRP A 28 10.12 -18.92 18.97
N ASP A 29 11.45 -19.04 19.00
CA ASP A 29 12.15 -20.32 19.17
C ASP A 29 11.99 -20.87 20.61
N GLY A 30 11.73 -20.00 21.58
CA GLY A 30 11.39 -20.37 22.96
C GLY A 30 9.97 -20.92 23.16
N VAL A 31 9.05 -20.67 22.23
CA VAL A 31 7.69 -21.20 22.26
C VAL A 31 7.72 -22.72 22.04
N ALA A 32 7.00 -23.49 22.88
CA ALA A 32 6.94 -24.94 22.79
C ALA A 32 6.13 -25.41 21.56
N LYS A 33 6.74 -25.25 20.37
CA LYS A 33 6.24 -25.63 19.06
C LYS A 33 7.40 -25.99 18.14
N PRO A 34 7.17 -26.64 17.00
CA PRO A 34 8.21 -26.81 15.98
C PRO A 34 8.83 -25.45 15.56
N LEU A 35 10.14 -25.41 15.36
CA LEU A 35 10.81 -24.21 14.83
C LEU A 35 10.18 -23.80 13.51
N ASP A 36 9.97 -22.48 13.35
CA ASP A 36 9.32 -21.88 12.18
C ASP A 36 7.92 -22.43 11.87
N GLY A 37 7.22 -23.00 12.88
CA GLY A 37 5.95 -23.71 12.72
C GLY A 37 4.81 -22.81 12.20
N LEU A 38 4.86 -21.48 12.43
CA LEU A 38 3.95 -20.50 11.83
C LEU A 38 4.53 -19.82 10.58
N GLY A 39 5.73 -20.26 10.13
CA GLY A 39 6.31 -19.86 8.86
C GLY A 39 6.44 -18.34 8.70
N TRP A 40 5.80 -17.79 7.65
CA TRP A 40 5.91 -16.37 7.32
C TRP A 40 5.39 -15.43 8.42
N PHE A 41 4.46 -15.86 9.26
CA PHE A 41 3.94 -15.03 10.36
C PHE A 41 4.98 -14.78 11.45
N GLU A 42 5.89 -15.72 11.72
CA GLU A 42 7.01 -15.50 12.64
C GLU A 42 7.99 -14.45 12.08
N HIS A 43 8.26 -14.50 10.77
CA HIS A 43 9.05 -13.48 10.10
C HIS A 43 8.39 -12.10 10.18
N VAL A 44 7.10 -11.99 9.84
CA VAL A 44 6.36 -10.72 9.88
C VAL A 44 6.31 -10.15 11.31
N THR A 45 6.06 -10.98 12.32
CA THR A 45 6.08 -10.54 13.72
C THR A 45 7.46 -10.02 14.13
N SER A 46 8.54 -10.72 13.72
CA SER A 46 9.92 -10.28 13.98
C SER A 46 10.24 -8.97 13.26
N GLN A 47 9.76 -8.80 12.03
CA GLN A 47 9.87 -7.54 11.29
C GLN A 47 9.13 -6.39 12.01
N ILE A 48 7.91 -6.62 12.50
CA ILE A 48 7.16 -5.62 13.27
C ILE A 48 7.95 -5.23 14.53
N GLY A 49 8.47 -6.20 15.29
CA GLY A 49 9.27 -5.91 16.46
C GLY A 49 10.55 -5.12 16.17
N ALA A 50 11.22 -5.41 15.05
CA ALA A 50 12.36 -4.64 14.59
C ALA A 50 12.00 -3.18 14.22
N ILE A 51 10.81 -2.98 13.61
CA ILE A 51 10.31 -1.64 13.27
C ILE A 51 9.92 -0.86 14.52
N GLU A 52 9.28 -1.51 15.49
CA GLU A 52 8.83 -0.90 16.75
C GLU A 52 9.94 -0.75 17.79
N ASP A 53 11.12 -1.33 17.53
CA ASP A 53 12.24 -1.45 18.49
C ASP A 53 11.80 -2.09 19.81
N SER A 54 11.06 -3.22 19.72
CA SER A 54 10.46 -3.89 20.87
C SER A 54 10.27 -5.38 20.67
N THR A 55 10.61 -6.18 21.68
CA THR A 55 10.23 -7.61 21.74
C THR A 55 8.79 -7.80 22.23
N ASN A 56 8.18 -6.78 22.84
CA ASN A 56 6.76 -6.78 23.20
C ASN A 56 5.94 -6.24 22.02
N VAL A 57 5.83 -7.05 20.97
CA VAL A 57 5.14 -6.68 19.74
C VAL A 57 3.63 -6.52 19.99
N CYS A 58 3.07 -5.40 19.59
CA CYS A 58 1.66 -5.10 19.74
C CYS A 58 1.09 -4.45 18.47
N ILE A 59 -0.05 -4.95 18.00
CA ILE A 59 -0.76 -4.45 16.81
C ILE A 59 -2.24 -4.15 17.10
N SER A 60 -2.58 -3.95 18.37
CA SER A 60 -3.98 -3.83 18.81
C SER A 60 -4.63 -2.54 18.32
N LYS A 61 -3.89 -1.44 18.27
CA LYS A 61 -4.38 -0.17 17.73
C LYS A 61 -3.91 0.01 16.29
N ARG A 62 -4.82 -0.17 15.36
CA ARG A 62 -4.54 -0.26 13.93
C ARG A 62 -5.59 0.47 13.08
N ALA A 63 -5.19 0.94 11.91
CA ALA A 63 -6.08 1.60 10.98
C ALA A 63 -5.74 1.26 9.52
N VAL A 64 -6.72 1.44 8.64
CA VAL A 64 -6.52 1.48 7.19
C VAL A 64 -6.73 2.92 6.70
N ILE A 65 -5.71 3.49 6.03
CA ILE A 65 -5.78 4.79 5.37
C ILE A 65 -6.24 4.54 3.94
N VAL A 66 -7.40 5.08 3.56
CA VAL A 66 -7.98 4.89 2.22
C VAL A 66 -7.92 6.21 1.45
N MET A 67 -7.00 6.31 0.49
CA MET A 67 -6.85 7.48 -0.37
C MET A 67 -7.89 7.48 -1.49
N CYS A 68 -8.76 8.49 -1.52
CA CYS A 68 -9.83 8.63 -2.51
C CYS A 68 -9.51 9.75 -3.49
N ALA A 69 -9.40 9.43 -4.79
CA ALA A 69 -9.11 10.40 -5.84
C ALA A 69 -9.62 9.96 -7.20
N ASP A 70 -9.99 10.91 -8.03
CA ASP A 70 -10.39 10.67 -9.43
C ASP A 70 -9.23 10.85 -10.38
N ASN A 71 -9.19 9.98 -11.38
CA ASN A 71 -8.15 9.94 -12.40
C ASN A 71 -8.67 10.41 -13.75
N GLY A 72 -8.10 11.50 -14.29
CA GLY A 72 -8.56 12.13 -15.54
C GLY A 72 -8.47 11.25 -16.78
N ILE A 73 -7.70 10.17 -16.71
CA ILE A 73 -7.58 9.16 -17.79
C ILE A 73 -8.91 8.43 -18.10
N VAL A 74 -9.88 8.49 -17.21
CA VAL A 74 -11.23 7.93 -17.42
C VAL A 74 -11.87 8.48 -18.71
N LYS A 75 -11.51 9.71 -19.10
CA LYS A 75 -11.99 10.33 -20.35
C LYS A 75 -11.60 9.57 -21.62
N GLU A 76 -10.66 8.63 -21.54
CA GLU A 76 -10.23 7.76 -22.66
C GLU A 76 -11.08 6.49 -22.80
N GLY A 77 -12.14 6.33 -22.02
CA GLY A 77 -13.05 5.16 -22.10
C GLY A 77 -12.42 3.86 -21.58
N ILE A 78 -11.58 3.96 -20.55
CA ILE A 78 -10.83 2.83 -19.96
C ILE A 78 -11.47 2.30 -18.68
N SER A 79 -12.69 2.69 -18.38
CA SER A 79 -13.46 2.23 -17.23
C SER A 79 -14.92 1.99 -17.65
N GLN A 80 -15.61 1.05 -17.00
CA GLN A 80 -17.06 0.83 -17.16
C GLN A 80 -17.89 1.85 -16.38
N SER A 81 -17.32 2.42 -15.32
CA SER A 81 -17.98 3.36 -14.42
C SER A 81 -17.37 4.76 -14.59
N GLY A 82 -18.16 5.77 -14.33
CA GLY A 82 -17.71 7.16 -14.26
C GLY A 82 -17.20 7.55 -12.87
N GLN A 83 -16.71 8.76 -12.75
CA GLN A 83 -16.11 9.31 -11.52
C GLN A 83 -17.14 9.47 -10.37
N GLU A 84 -18.44 9.48 -10.68
CA GLU A 84 -19.51 9.49 -9.67
C GLU A 84 -19.42 8.32 -8.68
N VAL A 85 -18.85 7.18 -9.08
CA VAL A 85 -18.67 6.01 -8.23
C VAL A 85 -17.61 6.28 -7.14
N THR A 86 -16.54 7.00 -7.46
CA THR A 86 -15.52 7.40 -6.45
C THR A 86 -16.18 8.18 -5.31
N LEU A 87 -17.00 9.19 -5.65
CA LEU A 87 -17.71 9.99 -4.66
C LEU A 87 -18.69 9.14 -3.83
N ALA A 88 -19.48 8.30 -4.49
CA ALA A 88 -20.49 7.47 -3.84
C ALA A 88 -19.85 6.48 -2.83
N VAL A 89 -18.73 5.85 -3.19
CA VAL A 89 -18.01 4.92 -2.31
C VAL A 89 -17.33 5.68 -1.18
N ALA A 90 -16.72 6.84 -1.41
CA ALA A 90 -16.17 7.68 -0.35
C ALA A 90 -17.24 8.12 0.66
N GLN A 91 -18.44 8.51 0.20
CA GLN A 91 -19.58 8.79 1.07
C GLN A 91 -20.03 7.57 1.88
N SER A 92 -20.02 6.38 1.27
CA SER A 92 -20.31 5.12 1.96
C SER A 92 -19.27 4.80 3.04
N MET A 93 -17.99 5.09 2.79
CA MET A 93 -16.92 4.99 3.80
C MET A 93 -17.15 5.96 4.95
N GLY A 94 -17.49 7.22 4.64
CA GLY A 94 -17.80 8.23 5.68
C GLY A 94 -18.97 7.83 6.59
N ARG A 95 -19.93 7.04 6.07
CA ARG A 95 -21.04 6.45 6.85
C ARG A 95 -20.73 5.08 7.45
N HIS A 96 -19.49 4.57 7.33
CA HIS A 96 -19.07 3.23 7.78
C HIS A 96 -19.86 2.07 7.12
N GLU A 97 -20.27 2.20 5.85
CA GLU A 97 -21.11 1.23 5.14
C GLU A 97 -20.38 0.46 4.04
N SER A 98 -19.19 0.91 3.61
CA SER A 98 -18.42 0.26 2.52
C SER A 98 -17.91 -1.12 2.88
N SER A 99 -17.38 -1.84 1.89
CA SER A 99 -16.83 -3.18 2.07
C SER A 99 -15.69 -3.18 3.09
N VAL A 100 -14.74 -2.26 2.97
CA VAL A 100 -13.64 -2.17 3.93
C VAL A 100 -14.14 -1.83 5.34
N CYS A 101 -15.15 -0.98 5.49
CA CYS A 101 -15.72 -0.64 6.79
C CYS A 101 -16.33 -1.87 7.49
N ARG A 102 -17.03 -2.73 6.76
CA ARG A 102 -17.59 -3.98 7.31
C ARG A 102 -16.50 -4.94 7.76
N MET A 103 -15.45 -5.12 6.94
CA MET A 103 -14.32 -5.99 7.26
C MET A 103 -13.48 -5.41 8.41
N ALA A 104 -13.24 -4.11 8.42
CA ALA A 104 -12.51 -3.41 9.46
C ALA A 104 -13.20 -3.50 10.82
N SER A 105 -14.54 -3.39 10.85
CA SER A 105 -15.32 -3.63 12.06
C SER A 105 -15.10 -5.04 12.63
N ALA A 106 -15.08 -6.05 11.78
CA ALA A 106 -14.86 -7.45 12.19
C ALA A 106 -13.42 -7.71 12.67
N SER A 107 -12.44 -6.93 12.20
CA SER A 107 -11.02 -7.03 12.56
C SER A 107 -10.57 -5.95 13.56
N HIS A 108 -11.49 -5.22 14.19
CA HIS A 108 -11.19 -4.13 15.14
C HIS A 108 -10.18 -3.11 14.58
N THR A 109 -10.40 -2.69 13.34
CA THR A 109 -9.54 -1.78 12.60
C THR A 109 -10.28 -0.47 12.34
N ASP A 110 -9.67 0.67 12.61
CA ASP A 110 -10.24 1.97 12.24
C ASP A 110 -10.09 2.20 10.74
N VAL A 111 -11.09 2.84 10.10
CA VAL A 111 -11.03 3.26 8.70
C VAL A 111 -10.86 4.77 8.65
N ILE A 112 -9.83 5.22 7.96
CA ILE A 112 -9.50 6.63 7.76
C ILE A 112 -9.62 6.95 6.27
N PRO A 113 -10.83 7.26 5.76
CA PRO A 113 -11.01 7.67 4.38
C PRO A 113 -10.53 9.11 4.19
N VAL A 114 -9.82 9.37 3.11
CA VAL A 114 -9.16 10.65 2.81
C VAL A 114 -9.53 11.08 1.41
N ASP A 115 -10.20 12.21 1.28
CA ASP A 115 -10.37 12.88 -0.01
C ASP A 115 -9.09 13.65 -0.35
N ILE A 116 -8.25 13.03 -1.17
CA ILE A 116 -7.00 13.63 -1.65
C ILE A 116 -7.16 14.21 -3.07
N GLY A 117 -8.29 13.89 -3.74
CA GLY A 117 -8.50 14.39 -5.10
C GLY A 117 -9.76 13.89 -5.78
N ILE A 118 -10.88 13.77 -5.07
CA ILE A 118 -12.19 13.46 -5.68
C ILE A 118 -12.63 14.66 -6.52
N ALA A 119 -13.15 14.41 -7.73
CA ALA A 119 -13.62 15.43 -8.68
C ALA A 119 -14.99 16.01 -8.31
N ALA A 120 -15.18 16.32 -7.05
CA ALA A 120 -16.38 16.96 -6.50
C ALA A 120 -15.97 18.14 -5.60
N SER A 121 -16.75 19.21 -5.59
CA SER A 121 -16.47 20.42 -4.80
C SER A 121 -17.03 20.38 -3.38
N CYS A 122 -17.86 19.37 -3.07
CA CYS A 122 -18.46 19.24 -1.73
C CYS A 122 -17.51 18.54 -0.76
N LYS A 123 -17.57 18.93 0.51
CA LYS A 123 -17.01 18.14 1.61
C LYS A 123 -17.86 16.88 1.81
N ILE A 124 -17.19 15.81 2.23
CA ILE A 124 -17.83 14.51 2.46
C ILE A 124 -17.78 14.23 3.97
N ASP A 125 -18.94 14.07 4.58
CA ASP A 125 -19.03 13.78 6.01
C ASP A 125 -18.33 12.45 6.35
N GLY A 126 -17.52 12.45 7.42
CA GLY A 126 -16.75 11.29 7.85
C GLY A 126 -15.51 10.98 6.99
N VAL A 127 -15.17 11.81 6.00
CA VAL A 127 -13.96 11.70 5.16
C VAL A 127 -13.04 12.88 5.45
N LEU A 128 -11.75 12.62 5.65
CA LEU A 128 -10.76 13.68 5.83
C LEU A 128 -10.59 14.49 4.54
N ASP A 129 -10.70 15.81 4.64
CA ASP A 129 -10.56 16.73 3.51
C ASP A 129 -9.08 17.14 3.37
N GLU A 130 -8.36 16.46 2.50
CA GLU A 130 -6.95 16.69 2.16
C GLU A 130 -6.80 16.92 0.65
N LYS A 131 -7.82 17.47 0.03
CA LYS A 131 -7.94 17.63 -1.42
C LYS A 131 -6.82 18.48 -2.02
N ILE A 132 -6.02 17.90 -2.92
CA ILE A 132 -4.99 18.58 -3.69
C ILE A 132 -5.61 19.32 -4.88
N ALA A 133 -6.47 18.62 -5.65
CA ALA A 133 -7.25 19.18 -6.74
C ALA A 133 -8.49 18.31 -7.02
N CYS A 134 -9.39 18.77 -7.89
CA CYS A 134 -10.59 18.02 -8.31
C CYS A 134 -10.24 17.01 -9.41
N GLY A 135 -9.59 15.91 -9.04
CA GLY A 135 -9.09 14.88 -9.95
C GLY A 135 -7.79 15.28 -10.66
N THR A 136 -7.10 14.29 -11.24
CA THR A 136 -5.89 14.54 -12.06
C THR A 136 -6.26 14.99 -13.47
N ARG A 137 -5.26 15.50 -14.20
CA ARG A 137 -5.36 15.68 -15.65
C ARG A 137 -5.33 14.32 -16.36
N ASN A 138 -5.71 14.35 -17.67
CA ASN A 138 -5.67 13.17 -18.51
C ASN A 138 -4.26 12.96 -19.06
N PHE A 139 -3.53 11.98 -18.57
CA PHE A 139 -2.15 11.71 -18.97
C PHE A 139 -2.00 11.29 -20.45
N ALA A 140 -3.08 10.92 -21.14
CA ALA A 140 -3.06 10.75 -22.58
C ALA A 140 -2.86 12.08 -23.35
N LYS A 141 -3.01 13.23 -22.69
CA LYS A 141 -2.90 14.55 -23.30
C LYS A 141 -1.77 15.41 -22.69
N GLU A 142 -1.68 15.43 -21.38
CA GLU A 142 -0.73 16.17 -20.58
C GLU A 142 -0.36 15.41 -19.29
N PRO A 143 0.73 15.70 -18.60
CA PRO A 143 1.05 15.03 -17.34
C PRO A 143 -0.10 15.09 -16.33
N ALA A 144 -0.34 13.97 -15.61
CA ALA A 144 -1.46 13.83 -14.68
C ALA A 144 -1.44 14.88 -13.55
N MET A 145 -0.27 15.24 -13.07
CA MET A 145 -0.06 16.17 -11.96
C MET A 145 1.06 17.15 -12.28
N THR A 146 1.07 18.31 -11.62
CA THR A 146 2.25 19.17 -11.56
C THR A 146 3.24 18.63 -10.52
N GLU A 147 4.49 19.09 -10.54
CA GLU A 147 5.49 18.77 -9.53
C GLU A 147 4.98 19.12 -8.13
N LYS A 148 4.44 20.33 -7.96
CA LYS A 148 3.88 20.78 -6.68
C LYS A 148 2.75 19.88 -6.18
N GLU A 149 1.79 19.54 -7.02
CA GLU A 149 0.66 18.65 -6.66
C GLU A 149 1.16 17.27 -6.25
N THR A 150 2.18 16.74 -6.93
CA THR A 150 2.78 15.44 -6.61
C THR A 150 3.48 15.47 -5.25
N LEU A 151 4.25 16.52 -4.97
CA LEU A 151 4.91 16.73 -3.68
C LEU A 151 3.90 16.91 -2.55
N ASP A 152 2.86 17.73 -2.75
CA ASP A 152 1.81 17.99 -1.75
C ASP A 152 1.05 16.69 -1.41
N ALA A 153 0.78 15.85 -2.41
CA ALA A 153 0.11 14.55 -2.19
C ALA A 153 1.00 13.57 -1.40
N ILE A 154 2.31 13.49 -1.71
CA ILE A 154 3.27 12.69 -0.94
C ILE A 154 3.35 13.21 0.49
N ASP A 155 3.48 14.52 0.68
CA ASP A 155 3.55 15.16 2.00
C ASP A 155 2.30 14.87 2.85
N THR A 156 1.13 14.84 2.21
CA THR A 156 -0.13 14.47 2.87
C THR A 156 -0.06 13.05 3.43
N GLY A 157 0.41 12.08 2.64
CA GLY A 157 0.57 10.71 3.11
C GLY A 157 1.54 10.59 4.29
N VAL A 158 2.70 11.24 4.21
CA VAL A 158 3.71 11.26 5.30
C VAL A 158 3.13 11.87 6.57
N ARG A 159 2.42 12.99 6.45
CA ARG A 159 1.81 13.70 7.58
C ARG A 159 0.71 12.87 8.26
N LEU A 160 -0.10 12.16 7.50
CA LEU A 160 -1.14 11.28 8.04
C LEU A 160 -0.54 10.14 8.87
N VAL A 161 0.56 9.53 8.42
CA VAL A 161 1.25 8.50 9.22
C VAL A 161 1.78 9.08 10.53
N LYS A 162 2.39 10.28 10.50
CA LYS A 162 2.83 10.97 11.70
C LYS A 162 1.69 11.15 12.69
N GLN A 163 0.55 11.67 12.23
CA GLN A 163 -0.65 11.88 13.07
C GLN A 163 -1.17 10.55 13.65
N CYS A 164 -1.15 9.47 12.86
CA CYS A 164 -1.52 8.14 13.34
C CYS A 164 -0.57 7.66 14.44
N LYS A 165 0.75 7.80 14.25
CA LYS A 165 1.76 7.45 15.27
C LYS A 165 1.54 8.23 16.57
N GLU A 166 1.32 9.54 16.47
CA GLU A 166 1.05 10.42 17.62
C GLU A 166 -0.26 10.04 18.35
N LYS A 167 -1.24 9.50 17.65
CA LYS A 167 -2.47 8.94 18.21
C LYS A 167 -2.28 7.52 18.77
N GLY A 168 -1.09 6.94 18.67
CA GLY A 168 -0.74 5.62 19.21
C GLY A 168 -1.11 4.45 18.30
N TYR A 169 -1.35 4.65 17.01
CA TYR A 169 -1.49 3.54 16.06
C TYR A 169 -0.14 2.83 15.90
N GLN A 170 -0.17 1.51 15.99
CA GLN A 170 0.99 0.64 16.01
C GLN A 170 1.29 0.07 14.63
N ILE A 171 0.27 -0.20 13.84
CA ILE A 171 0.36 -0.71 12.47
C ILE A 171 -0.72 -0.04 11.62
N LEU A 172 -0.38 0.25 10.36
CA LEU A 172 -1.31 0.84 9.41
C LEU A 172 -1.45 -0.05 8.17
N ALA A 173 -2.58 0.05 7.51
CA ALA A 173 -2.84 -0.53 6.21
C ALA A 173 -3.09 0.55 5.17
N THR A 174 -2.84 0.24 3.91
CA THR A 174 -3.18 1.09 2.77
C THR A 174 -4.44 0.60 2.09
N GLY A 175 -5.29 1.52 1.68
CA GLY A 175 -6.43 1.30 0.82
C GLY A 175 -6.57 2.44 -0.17
N GLU A 176 -7.41 2.27 -1.16
CA GLU A 176 -7.65 3.29 -2.18
C GLU A 176 -9.08 3.22 -2.71
N MET A 177 -9.55 4.33 -3.25
CA MET A 177 -10.76 4.40 -4.06
C MET A 177 -10.59 5.46 -5.14
N GLY A 178 -10.57 5.02 -6.40
CA GLY A 178 -10.42 5.96 -7.52
C GLY A 178 -10.71 5.31 -8.86
N ILE A 179 -11.79 5.73 -9.53
CA ILE A 179 -12.08 5.21 -10.85
C ILE A 179 -10.98 5.63 -11.83
N GLY A 180 -10.42 4.64 -12.53
CA GLY A 180 -9.27 4.80 -13.43
C GLY A 180 -7.91 4.45 -12.83
N ASN A 181 -7.80 4.25 -11.52
CA ASN A 181 -6.50 4.02 -10.85
C ASN A 181 -5.84 2.69 -11.21
N THR A 182 -6.56 1.67 -11.63
CA THR A 182 -5.95 0.46 -12.21
C THR A 182 -5.22 0.74 -13.52
N THR A 183 -5.60 1.81 -14.25
CA THR A 183 -4.90 2.25 -15.47
C THR A 183 -3.63 3.02 -15.09
N THR A 184 -3.70 3.96 -14.17
CA THR A 184 -2.55 4.72 -13.68
C THR A 184 -1.52 3.79 -13.03
N SER A 185 -1.95 2.85 -12.17
CA SER A 185 -1.07 1.85 -11.56
C SER A 185 -0.38 0.94 -12.59
N SER A 186 -1.12 0.52 -13.63
CA SER A 186 -0.54 -0.28 -14.72
C SER A 186 0.49 0.52 -15.51
N ALA A 187 0.25 1.81 -15.75
CA ALA A 187 1.19 2.69 -16.46
C ALA A 187 2.45 2.94 -15.62
N VAL A 188 2.29 3.28 -14.34
CA VAL A 188 3.41 3.43 -13.40
C VAL A 188 4.25 2.15 -13.35
N THR A 189 3.61 0.99 -13.20
CA THR A 189 4.30 -0.30 -13.12
C THR A 189 5.02 -0.65 -14.41
N ALA A 190 4.39 -0.42 -15.57
CA ALA A 190 5.00 -0.66 -16.88
C ALA A 190 6.29 0.18 -17.06
N ALA A 191 6.21 1.47 -16.73
CA ALA A 191 7.36 2.37 -16.82
C ALA A 191 8.50 1.95 -15.87
N LEU A 192 8.20 1.72 -14.59
CA LEU A 192 9.20 1.41 -13.56
C LEU A 192 9.86 0.03 -13.75
N LEU A 193 9.14 -0.94 -14.29
CA LEU A 193 9.63 -2.32 -14.50
C LEU A 193 10.09 -2.57 -15.94
N HIS A 194 10.11 -1.55 -16.80
CA HIS A 194 10.46 -1.65 -18.22
C HIS A 194 9.69 -2.77 -18.94
N ARG A 195 8.36 -2.81 -18.72
CA ARG A 195 7.44 -3.78 -19.31
C ARG A 195 6.48 -3.11 -20.27
N LEU A 196 5.98 -3.87 -21.24
CA LEU A 196 4.92 -3.40 -22.11
C LEU A 196 3.60 -3.26 -21.34
N ALA A 197 2.76 -2.32 -21.75
CA ALA A 197 1.43 -2.16 -21.20
C ALA A 197 0.57 -3.43 -21.30
N SER A 198 0.83 -4.28 -22.31
CA SER A 198 0.16 -5.58 -22.49
C SER A 198 0.44 -6.58 -21.35
N GLU A 199 1.56 -6.44 -20.65
CA GLU A 199 1.98 -7.33 -19.57
C GLU A 199 1.50 -6.83 -18.18
N THR A 200 1.20 -5.53 -18.05
CA THR A 200 0.85 -4.92 -16.77
C THR A 200 -0.62 -4.57 -16.62
N ALA A 201 -1.31 -4.27 -17.73
CA ALA A 201 -2.70 -3.86 -17.69
C ALA A 201 -3.66 -5.05 -17.66
N GLY A 202 -4.47 -5.09 -16.59
CA GLY A 202 -5.58 -6.01 -16.42
C GLY A 202 -6.95 -5.37 -16.66
N ARG A 203 -8.02 -6.15 -16.40
CA ARG A 203 -9.42 -5.72 -16.64
C ARG A 203 -9.94 -4.72 -15.60
N GLY A 204 -9.23 -4.53 -14.49
CA GLY A 204 -9.71 -3.72 -13.37
C GLY A 204 -11.13 -4.16 -12.96
N ALA A 205 -12.05 -3.21 -12.83
CA ALA A 205 -13.43 -3.45 -12.44
C ALA A 205 -14.31 -4.16 -13.52
N GLY A 206 -13.70 -4.90 -14.44
CA GLY A 206 -14.45 -5.79 -15.35
C GLY A 206 -14.56 -5.29 -16.79
N LEU A 207 -13.55 -4.62 -17.34
CA LEU A 207 -13.52 -4.22 -18.76
C LEU A 207 -13.70 -5.42 -19.71
N ASN A 208 -14.48 -5.22 -20.78
CA ASN A 208 -14.53 -6.14 -21.90
C ASN A 208 -13.23 -6.09 -22.73
N ASP A 209 -13.11 -6.94 -23.74
CA ASP A 209 -11.88 -7.03 -24.56
C ASP A 209 -11.55 -5.73 -25.30
N LYS A 210 -12.56 -5.02 -25.79
CA LYS A 210 -12.38 -3.73 -26.46
C LYS A 210 -11.86 -2.67 -25.48
N GLY A 211 -12.43 -2.57 -24.29
CA GLY A 211 -11.97 -1.66 -23.24
C GLY A 211 -10.56 -2.00 -22.75
N LEU A 212 -10.24 -3.28 -22.57
CA LEU A 212 -8.89 -3.72 -22.21
C LEU A 212 -7.87 -3.39 -23.30
N SER A 213 -8.20 -3.60 -24.59
CA SER A 213 -7.33 -3.22 -25.71
C SER A 213 -7.08 -1.72 -25.72
N ARG A 214 -8.13 -0.90 -25.53
CA ARG A 214 -8.01 0.56 -25.45
C ARG A 214 -7.12 0.98 -24.27
N LYS A 215 -7.32 0.39 -23.09
CA LYS A 215 -6.50 0.64 -21.89
C LYS A 215 -5.02 0.39 -22.16
N LYS A 216 -4.67 -0.77 -22.74
CA LYS A 216 -3.29 -1.12 -23.11
C LYS A 216 -2.69 -0.12 -24.09
N GLN A 217 -3.44 0.25 -25.11
CA GLN A 217 -3.03 1.24 -26.12
C GLN A 217 -2.73 2.59 -25.48
N VAL A 218 -3.65 3.14 -24.68
CA VAL A 218 -3.49 4.46 -24.02
C VAL A 218 -2.28 4.49 -23.10
N ILE A 219 -2.05 3.41 -22.34
CA ILE A 219 -0.88 3.30 -21.46
C ILE A 219 0.40 3.32 -22.29
N GLN A 220 0.50 2.49 -23.33
CA GLN A 220 1.73 2.40 -24.12
C GLN A 220 2.02 3.71 -24.86
N GLU A 221 1.00 4.32 -25.46
CA GLU A 221 1.15 5.63 -26.13
C GLU A 221 1.64 6.73 -25.19
N ALA A 222 1.21 6.71 -23.91
CA ALA A 222 1.69 7.67 -22.92
C ALA A 222 3.16 7.38 -22.51
N ILE A 223 3.52 6.12 -22.29
CA ILE A 223 4.89 5.71 -21.97
C ILE A 223 5.85 6.15 -23.09
N ASP A 224 5.48 5.90 -24.35
CA ASP A 224 6.31 6.25 -25.50
C ASP A 224 6.39 7.77 -25.70
N ARG A 225 5.27 8.49 -25.57
CA ARG A 225 5.19 9.94 -25.70
C ARG A 225 6.10 10.69 -24.73
N TYR A 226 6.13 10.25 -23.49
CA TYR A 226 6.88 10.91 -22.42
C TYR A 226 8.24 10.28 -22.13
N ASP A 227 8.66 9.28 -22.94
CA ASP A 227 9.92 8.50 -22.77
C ASP A 227 10.08 7.96 -21.34
N LEU A 228 9.00 7.40 -20.76
CA LEU A 228 8.94 7.05 -19.34
C LEU A 228 9.85 5.88 -18.94
N TYR A 229 10.32 5.08 -19.90
CA TYR A 229 11.32 4.04 -19.60
C TYR A 229 12.69 4.62 -19.18
N LYS A 230 12.96 5.90 -19.51
CA LYS A 230 14.19 6.60 -19.10
C LYS A 230 13.96 7.57 -17.94
N ALA A 231 12.70 7.77 -17.56
CA ALA A 231 12.33 8.70 -16.51
C ALA A 231 12.63 8.15 -15.11
N ASP A 232 12.91 9.04 -14.17
CA ASP A 232 12.99 8.66 -12.76
C ASP A 232 11.59 8.41 -12.16
N ALA A 233 11.55 7.75 -10.99
CA ALA A 233 10.31 7.33 -10.37
C ALA A 233 9.35 8.50 -10.01
N PHE A 234 9.89 9.68 -9.66
CA PHE A 234 9.07 10.85 -9.39
C PHE A 234 8.41 11.37 -10.67
N THR A 235 9.18 11.45 -11.75
CA THR A 235 8.68 11.87 -13.08
C THR A 235 7.61 10.90 -13.58
N VAL A 236 7.80 9.58 -13.39
CA VAL A 236 6.77 8.57 -13.71
C VAL A 236 5.50 8.81 -12.91
N LEU A 237 5.60 9.00 -11.59
CA LEU A 237 4.46 9.28 -10.71
C LEU A 237 3.71 10.54 -11.15
N GLN A 238 4.45 11.64 -11.37
CA GLN A 238 3.88 12.91 -11.80
C GLN A 238 3.12 12.81 -13.14
N THR A 239 3.69 12.05 -14.09
CA THR A 239 3.20 12.00 -15.47
C THR A 239 2.00 11.09 -15.65
N VAL A 240 2.05 9.85 -15.11
CA VAL A 240 1.01 8.82 -15.34
C VAL A 240 0.40 8.26 -14.06
N GLY A 241 0.74 8.83 -12.89
CA GLY A 241 0.18 8.45 -11.61
C GLY A 241 -1.17 9.10 -11.31
N GLY A 242 -1.52 9.11 -10.02
CA GLY A 242 -2.73 9.72 -9.47
C GLY A 242 -2.49 10.24 -8.06
N PHE A 243 -3.38 11.09 -7.55
CA PHE A 243 -3.27 11.64 -6.20
C PHE A 243 -3.36 10.53 -5.13
N ASP A 244 -4.19 9.51 -5.37
CA ASP A 244 -4.28 8.32 -4.53
C ASP A 244 -2.94 7.57 -4.45
N ILE A 245 -2.30 7.30 -5.59
CA ILE A 245 -0.98 6.64 -5.64
C ILE A 245 0.10 7.51 -4.99
N ALA A 246 0.09 8.82 -5.24
CA ALA A 246 1.06 9.75 -4.66
C ALA A 246 0.89 9.86 -3.12
N GLY A 247 -0.35 9.95 -2.63
CA GLY A 247 -0.65 9.92 -1.20
C GLY A 247 -0.23 8.61 -0.54
N LEU A 248 -0.52 7.46 -1.17
CA LEU A 248 -0.07 6.15 -0.68
C LEU A 248 1.47 6.01 -0.72
N THR A 249 2.14 6.56 -1.73
CA THR A 249 3.62 6.64 -1.75
C THR A 249 4.12 7.38 -0.51
N GLY A 250 3.47 8.48 -0.15
CA GLY A 250 3.74 9.21 1.09
C GLY A 250 3.46 8.40 2.35
N VAL A 251 2.41 7.56 2.37
CA VAL A 251 2.14 6.65 3.52
C VAL A 251 3.29 5.67 3.71
N PHE A 252 3.83 5.06 2.67
CA PHE A 252 4.98 4.16 2.78
C PHE A 252 6.25 4.88 3.24
N ILE A 253 6.51 6.09 2.73
CA ILE A 253 7.64 6.92 3.19
C ILE A 253 7.45 7.30 4.66
N GLY A 254 6.25 7.70 5.07
CA GLY A 254 5.91 8.03 6.45
C GLY A 254 6.06 6.83 7.39
N GLY A 255 5.69 5.62 6.95
CA GLY A 255 5.92 4.38 7.68
C GLY A 255 7.38 4.18 8.03
N ALA A 256 8.27 4.39 7.05
CA ALA A 256 9.71 4.29 7.26
C ALA A 256 10.27 5.41 8.16
N MET A 257 9.78 6.65 8.00
CA MET A 257 10.23 7.78 8.82
C MET A 257 9.85 7.67 10.30
N TYR A 258 8.63 7.20 10.55
CA TYR A 258 8.06 7.18 11.91
C TYR A 258 8.06 5.80 12.53
N HIS A 259 8.75 4.84 11.92
CA HIS A 259 8.82 3.46 12.41
C HIS A 259 7.41 2.91 12.69
N VAL A 260 6.59 2.90 11.64
CA VAL A 260 5.25 2.30 11.63
C VAL A 260 5.19 1.25 10.52
N PRO A 261 4.92 -0.03 10.82
CA PRO A 261 4.75 -1.05 9.80
C PRO A 261 3.52 -0.75 8.96
N ILE A 262 3.66 -0.85 7.62
CA ILE A 262 2.60 -0.56 6.66
C ILE A 262 2.23 -1.83 5.89
N VAL A 263 1.00 -2.29 6.04
CA VAL A 263 0.44 -3.41 5.26
C VAL A 263 -0.11 -2.89 3.94
N LEU A 264 0.48 -3.33 2.83
CA LEU A 264 0.00 -2.97 1.49
C LEU A 264 -1.14 -3.90 1.04
N ASP A 265 -2.13 -3.33 0.36
CA ASP A 265 -3.27 -4.04 -0.21
C ASP A 265 -2.93 -4.66 -1.58
N GLY A 266 -3.62 -4.30 -2.65
CA GLY A 266 -3.49 -4.87 -3.99
C GLY A 266 -2.54 -4.13 -4.93
N LEU A 267 -2.90 -4.14 -6.23
CA LEU A 267 -2.11 -3.56 -7.32
C LEU A 267 -1.74 -2.09 -7.09
N ILE A 268 -2.72 -1.27 -6.71
CA ILE A 268 -2.55 0.19 -6.60
C ILE A 268 -1.60 0.51 -5.43
N SER A 269 -1.83 -0.09 -4.27
CA SER A 269 -0.93 0.00 -3.12
C SER A 269 0.47 -0.52 -3.45
N GLY A 270 0.56 -1.62 -4.22
CA GLY A 270 1.82 -2.16 -4.70
C GLY A 270 2.59 -1.21 -5.60
N ALA A 271 1.91 -0.52 -6.53
CA ALA A 271 2.53 0.50 -7.38
C ALA A 271 3.07 1.68 -6.55
N ALA A 272 2.31 2.13 -5.54
CA ALA A 272 2.74 3.17 -4.61
C ALA A 272 3.94 2.72 -3.74
N ALA A 273 3.94 1.47 -3.27
CA ALA A 273 5.06 0.88 -2.53
C ALA A 273 6.34 0.81 -3.37
N LEU A 274 6.21 0.41 -4.65
CA LEU A 274 7.32 0.37 -5.60
C LEU A 274 7.89 1.77 -5.85
N LEU A 275 7.03 2.80 -5.99
CA LEU A 275 7.43 4.19 -6.11
C LEU A 275 8.19 4.64 -4.86
N ALA A 276 7.67 4.38 -3.66
CA ALA A 276 8.33 4.74 -2.41
C ALA A 276 9.74 4.14 -2.33
N LYS A 277 9.90 2.85 -2.63
CA LYS A 277 11.21 2.18 -2.70
C LYS A 277 12.16 2.84 -3.71
N ARG A 278 11.68 3.20 -4.90
CA ARG A 278 12.50 3.82 -5.94
C ARG A 278 12.89 5.27 -5.60
N ILE A 279 11.98 6.03 -4.99
CA ILE A 279 12.23 7.41 -4.57
C ILE A 279 13.16 7.43 -3.35
N ILE A 280 12.87 6.64 -2.31
CA ILE A 280 13.64 6.56 -1.06
C ILE A 280 13.93 5.09 -0.75
N PRO A 281 15.08 4.55 -1.20
CA PRO A 281 15.49 3.19 -0.90
C PRO A 281 15.56 2.92 0.60
N GLY A 282 15.14 1.73 1.03
CA GLY A 282 15.04 1.32 2.44
C GLY A 282 13.62 1.39 2.99
N THR A 283 12.69 2.08 2.32
CA THR A 283 11.27 2.11 2.73
C THR A 283 10.63 0.71 2.70
N GLU A 284 11.12 -0.17 1.84
CA GLU A 284 10.64 -1.56 1.72
C GLU A 284 10.78 -2.38 2.99
N HIS A 285 11.70 -2.05 3.88
CA HIS A 285 11.88 -2.75 5.15
C HIS A 285 10.72 -2.54 6.13
N PHE A 286 9.85 -1.56 5.88
CA PHE A 286 8.69 -1.23 6.70
C PHE A 286 7.37 -1.73 6.09
N MET A 287 7.44 -2.47 4.97
CA MET A 287 6.30 -2.93 4.20
C MET A 287 5.98 -4.41 4.48
N ILE A 288 4.70 -4.73 4.60
CA ILE A 288 4.18 -6.08 4.75
C ILE A 288 3.17 -6.31 3.63
N ALA A 289 3.40 -7.30 2.76
CA ALA A 289 2.46 -7.61 1.69
C ALA A 289 1.27 -8.41 2.20
N SER A 290 0.04 -7.95 1.96
CA SER A 290 -1.15 -8.67 2.37
C SER A 290 -1.45 -9.89 1.49
N HIS A 291 -1.67 -9.68 0.21
CA HIS A 291 -2.11 -10.71 -0.71
C HIS A 291 -1.48 -10.59 -2.09
N LEU A 292 -1.49 -11.68 -2.82
CA LEU A 292 -1.23 -11.66 -4.25
C LEU A 292 -2.52 -11.27 -4.97
N GLY A 293 -2.57 -10.02 -5.46
CA GLY A 293 -3.71 -9.55 -6.24
C GLY A 293 -3.86 -10.28 -7.58
N LYS A 294 -5.08 -10.34 -8.11
CA LYS A 294 -5.40 -11.01 -9.37
C LYS A 294 -4.83 -10.31 -10.62
N GLU A 295 -4.49 -9.01 -10.50
CA GLU A 295 -3.99 -8.22 -11.63
C GLU A 295 -2.60 -8.68 -12.11
N PRO A 296 -2.33 -8.66 -13.44
CA PRO A 296 -1.10 -9.25 -14.02
C PRO A 296 0.20 -8.72 -13.43
N ALA A 297 0.26 -7.43 -13.10
CA ALA A 297 1.46 -6.79 -12.57
C ALA A 297 1.76 -7.12 -11.10
N ALA A 298 0.80 -7.59 -10.32
CA ALA A 298 0.93 -7.74 -8.86
C ALA A 298 2.15 -8.59 -8.45
N LYS A 299 2.34 -9.75 -9.09
CA LYS A 299 3.47 -10.64 -8.79
C LYS A 299 4.83 -9.99 -9.11
N ALA A 300 4.91 -9.23 -10.20
CA ALA A 300 6.15 -8.58 -10.62
C ALA A 300 6.52 -7.44 -9.65
N ILE A 301 5.52 -6.69 -9.19
CA ILE A 301 5.70 -5.63 -8.19
C ILE A 301 6.26 -6.21 -6.87
N LEU A 302 5.60 -7.23 -6.30
CA LEU A 302 6.03 -7.83 -5.04
C LEU A 302 7.44 -8.42 -5.14
N LYS A 303 7.78 -9.05 -6.29
CA LYS A 303 9.13 -9.55 -6.57
C LYS A 303 10.15 -8.42 -6.60
N GLU A 304 9.84 -7.29 -7.25
CA GLU A 304 10.75 -6.14 -7.36
C GLU A 304 10.94 -5.43 -6.01
N ILE A 305 9.90 -5.34 -5.19
CA ILE A 305 10.01 -4.82 -3.84
C ILE A 305 10.83 -5.78 -2.95
N GLY A 306 10.76 -7.08 -3.19
CA GLY A 306 11.44 -8.12 -2.41
C GLY A 306 10.63 -8.65 -1.24
N ILE A 307 9.29 -8.53 -1.29
CA ILE A 307 8.38 -8.96 -0.21
C ILE A 307 7.45 -10.08 -0.69
N LYS A 308 7.00 -10.90 0.27
CA LYS A 308 6.12 -12.05 -0.02
C LYS A 308 4.70 -11.78 0.48
N PRO A 309 3.66 -12.12 -0.29
CA PRO A 309 2.28 -12.01 0.17
C PRO A 309 1.96 -13.08 1.20
N VAL A 310 1.07 -12.73 2.15
CA VAL A 310 0.55 -13.66 3.16
C VAL A 310 -0.60 -14.49 2.61
N ILE A 311 -1.45 -13.90 1.75
CA ILE A 311 -2.69 -14.51 1.25
C ILE A 311 -2.59 -14.76 -0.27
N HIS A 312 -3.03 -15.95 -0.70
CA HIS A 312 -3.29 -16.29 -2.09
C HIS A 312 -4.79 -16.60 -2.25
N GLY A 313 -5.59 -15.60 -2.62
CA GLY A 313 -7.05 -15.70 -2.62
C GLY A 313 -7.73 -15.03 -3.81
N ASP A 314 -7.00 -14.75 -4.90
CA ASP A 314 -7.52 -14.09 -6.12
C ASP A 314 -8.29 -12.78 -5.84
N LEU A 315 -7.89 -12.04 -4.81
CA LEU A 315 -8.56 -10.82 -4.38
C LEU A 315 -8.42 -9.70 -5.43
N ALA A 316 -9.51 -8.96 -5.64
CA ALA A 316 -9.56 -7.86 -6.60
C ALA A 316 -10.62 -6.79 -6.22
N LEU A 317 -10.90 -6.61 -4.91
CA LEU A 317 -11.92 -5.67 -4.45
C LEU A 317 -11.35 -4.25 -4.33
N GLY A 318 -10.16 -4.08 -3.74
CA GLY A 318 -9.59 -2.78 -3.37
C GLY A 318 -10.03 -2.31 -1.98
N GLU A 319 -10.08 -1.01 -1.77
CA GLU A 319 -10.47 -0.31 -0.53
C GLU A 319 -9.54 -0.61 0.67
N GLY A 320 -8.49 -1.45 0.53
CA GLY A 320 -7.66 -1.95 1.64
C GLY A 320 -8.17 -3.27 2.25
N THR A 321 -9.12 -3.94 1.60
CA THR A 321 -9.78 -5.13 2.15
C THR A 321 -8.83 -6.31 2.36
N GLY A 322 -7.88 -6.54 1.44
CA GLY A 322 -6.88 -7.59 1.60
C GLY A 322 -5.91 -7.29 2.74
N ALA A 323 -5.55 -6.02 2.95
CA ALA A 323 -4.69 -5.62 4.05
C ALA A 323 -5.39 -5.81 5.41
N VAL A 324 -6.67 -5.45 5.50
CA VAL A 324 -7.48 -5.66 6.73
C VAL A 324 -7.63 -7.15 7.06
N MET A 325 -7.74 -8.05 6.07
CA MET A 325 -7.76 -9.50 6.31
C MET A 325 -6.49 -10.00 7.01
N VAL A 326 -5.33 -9.44 6.67
CA VAL A 326 -4.05 -9.83 7.27
C VAL A 326 -4.00 -9.50 8.76
N PHE A 327 -4.64 -8.45 9.22
CA PHE A 327 -4.69 -8.12 10.64
C PHE A 327 -5.29 -9.25 11.47
N SER A 328 -6.39 -9.85 11.01
CA SER A 328 -7.00 -11.00 11.70
C SER A 328 -6.08 -12.23 11.72
N LEU A 329 -5.31 -12.46 10.66
CA LEU A 329 -4.33 -13.55 10.63
C LEU A 329 -3.13 -13.26 11.56
N LEU A 330 -2.69 -12.00 11.63
CA LEU A 330 -1.66 -11.58 12.57
C LEU A 330 -2.13 -11.72 14.03
N ASP A 331 -3.40 -11.43 14.34
CA ASP A 331 -3.95 -11.65 15.69
C ASP A 331 -3.83 -13.10 16.13
N LEU A 332 -4.09 -14.05 15.22
CA LEU A 332 -3.90 -15.48 15.51
C LEU A 332 -2.44 -15.81 15.82
N ALA A 333 -1.49 -15.30 15.04
CA ALA A 333 -0.07 -15.49 15.29
C ALA A 333 0.36 -14.82 16.61
N MET A 334 -0.08 -13.58 16.86
CA MET A 334 0.23 -12.83 18.07
C MET A 334 -0.36 -13.49 19.32
N SER A 335 -1.51 -14.18 19.22
CA SER A 335 -2.06 -14.92 20.35
C SER A 335 -1.13 -16.07 20.80
N VAL A 336 -0.42 -16.68 19.87
CA VAL A 336 0.61 -17.69 20.19
C VAL A 336 1.87 -17.03 20.72
N TYR A 337 2.34 -15.96 20.10
CA TYR A 337 3.56 -15.24 20.54
C TYR A 337 3.43 -14.72 21.98
N ASN A 338 2.33 -14.04 22.30
CA ASN A 338 2.13 -13.40 23.60
C ASN A 338 1.60 -14.35 24.69
N GLY A 339 0.90 -15.42 24.32
CA GLY A 339 0.25 -16.35 25.25
C GLY A 339 0.89 -17.74 25.30
N HIS A 340 2.12 -17.88 24.85
CA HIS A 340 2.78 -19.17 24.67
C HIS A 340 3.05 -19.95 25.95
N THR A 341 3.23 -21.25 25.80
CA THR A 341 3.79 -22.14 26.78
C THR A 341 5.25 -22.42 26.43
N ASP A 342 6.15 -22.22 27.39
CA ASP A 342 7.57 -22.52 27.23
C ASP A 342 7.84 -24.02 27.30
N PHE A 343 8.95 -24.45 26.71
CA PHE A 343 9.42 -25.84 26.80
C PHE A 343 9.64 -26.30 28.26
N SER A 344 10.06 -25.38 29.14
CA SER A 344 10.23 -25.69 30.57
C SER A 344 8.94 -26.13 31.26
N ARG A 345 7.78 -25.56 30.88
CA ARG A 345 6.46 -25.97 31.38
C ARG A 345 6.04 -27.38 30.94
N LEU A 346 6.60 -27.83 29.81
CA LEU A 346 6.37 -29.18 29.27
C LEU A 346 7.45 -30.18 29.73
N GLU A 347 8.40 -29.76 30.57
CA GLU A 347 9.56 -30.57 31.00
C GLU A 347 10.37 -31.12 29.79
N MET A 348 10.45 -30.33 28.71
CA MET A 348 11.14 -30.67 27.47
C MET A 348 12.31 -29.71 27.20
N ALA A 349 13.32 -30.23 26.51
CA ALA A 349 14.40 -29.38 25.97
C ALA A 349 13.90 -28.62 24.74
N PRO A 350 14.29 -27.34 24.54
CA PRO A 350 14.05 -26.61 23.31
C PRO A 350 14.63 -27.33 22.08
N TYR A 351 14.01 -27.13 20.92
CA TYR A 351 14.57 -27.60 19.66
C TYR A 351 15.83 -26.79 19.30
N GLU A 352 16.86 -27.44 18.79
CA GLU A 352 18.05 -26.78 18.28
C GLU A 352 17.90 -26.53 16.77
N ARG A 353 18.34 -25.34 16.32
CA ARG A 353 18.46 -25.08 14.88
C ARG A 353 19.64 -25.85 14.33
N LEU A 354 19.36 -26.80 13.45
CA LEU A 354 20.40 -27.50 12.72
C LEU A 354 21.00 -26.54 11.67
N SER A 355 22.32 -26.40 11.67
CA SER A 355 23.08 -25.56 10.74
C SER A 355 23.09 -26.12 9.32
#